data_882ab55f36477b02b61a4c41cae30c2b
#
_entry.id   882ab55f36477b02b61a4c41cae30c2b
#
_cell.length_a   1.000
_cell.length_b   1.000
_cell.length_c   1.000
_cell.angle_alpha   90.00
_cell.angle_beta   90.00
_cell.angle_gamma   90.00
#
_symmetry.space_group_name_H-M   'P 1'
#
loop_
_entity.id
_entity.type
_entity.pdbx_description
1 polymer ?
#
loop_
_entity_poly.entity_id
_entity_poly.type
_entity_poly.pdbx_seq_one_letter_code
_entity_poly.pdbx_strand_id
1 'polypeptide(L)'
;MEQLLHYCWKHKMWPIGGLQTTDGQEVEVIDPGLHNRNSGPDFFNAKVKINGTLWVGNVEIHDKSSDWYLHGHDHDEHYNNVVLHVVGVADRDVQMQSGNFVPQMCLTVPPSVRDNYEELLRTDSYPPCYRIIPSLTRLTIHSWMAALQTERLEQKTIAIQQRVKEAGGSWEDAYFQTMARNYGFGINGDAFEEWARHIPLQAVGKHRDDLFQIEAIFMGQAGLLELNAVPERYQKDALNEGYFVKLRNEYQYLAHKFSLTPMDAQLWRFLRLRPQNFPHIRIAQLANLYYQRKAGLSALLDCQDMVSMAEMLSTQVTPYWETHYTFGSESFRNAKHLSPFSINLLMINTCVPMLFAYGRHSMKEALCDRAFDILEQLKAENNNIIRMWKECGLDVQSAGDSQALIQLKKEYCDKRECLRCRIGYEYLKRS
;
A
#
# COMPACT_ATOMS: atom_id res chain seq x y z
N MET A 1 -28.83 5.11 4.30
CA MET A 1 -29.40 3.95 5.01
C MET A 1 -29.06 2.65 4.30
N GLU A 2 -29.03 2.63 2.99
CA GLU A 2 -28.74 1.49 2.11
C GLU A 2 -27.48 0.70 2.47
N GLN A 3 -26.35 1.37 2.73
CA GLN A 3 -25.11 0.69 3.16
C GLN A 3 -25.28 -0.16 4.44
N LEU A 4 -26.16 0.25 5.35
CA LEU A 4 -26.47 -0.56 6.54
C LEU A 4 -27.37 -1.75 6.20
N LEU A 5 -28.27 -1.61 5.21
CA LEU A 5 -29.07 -2.74 4.70
C LEU A 5 -28.16 -3.78 4.04
N HIS A 6 -27.22 -3.35 3.17
CA HIS A 6 -26.21 -4.24 2.59
C HIS A 6 -25.38 -4.94 3.66
N TYR A 7 -24.99 -4.20 4.70
CA TYR A 7 -24.25 -4.75 5.82
C TYR A 7 -25.04 -5.79 6.59
N CYS A 8 -26.30 -5.48 6.95
CA CYS A 8 -27.19 -6.40 7.66
C CYS A 8 -27.48 -7.66 6.82
N TRP A 9 -27.72 -7.51 5.52
CA TRP A 9 -27.91 -8.63 4.61
C TRP A 9 -26.67 -9.53 4.55
N LYS A 10 -25.53 -8.97 4.28
CA LYS A 10 -24.26 -9.68 4.19
C LYS A 10 -23.91 -10.49 5.43
N HIS A 11 -24.16 -9.93 6.61
CA HIS A 11 -23.80 -10.52 7.90
C HIS A 11 -24.98 -11.24 8.58
N LYS A 12 -26.11 -11.37 7.89
CA LYS A 12 -27.33 -12.01 8.40
C LYS A 12 -27.79 -11.42 9.73
N MET A 13 -27.76 -10.08 9.83
CA MET A 13 -28.12 -9.34 11.04
C MET A 13 -29.55 -8.83 10.94
N TRP A 14 -30.50 -9.63 11.38
CA TRP A 14 -31.93 -9.29 11.48
C TRP A 14 -32.53 -9.86 12.75
N PRO A 15 -33.68 -9.31 13.22
CA PRO A 15 -34.38 -9.79 14.41
C PRO A 15 -34.81 -11.27 14.32
N ILE A 16 -34.83 -11.94 15.48
CA ILE A 16 -35.25 -13.35 15.63
C ILE A 16 -36.79 -13.41 15.50
N GLY A 17 -37.31 -13.35 14.31
CA GLY A 17 -38.74 -13.38 14.11
C GLY A 17 -39.16 -14.00 12.78
N GLY A 18 -38.19 -14.49 12.04
CA GLY A 18 -38.39 -14.95 10.67
C GLY A 18 -38.41 -13.79 9.66
N LEU A 19 -37.97 -14.07 8.45
CA LEU A 19 -38.06 -13.15 7.32
C LEU A 19 -39.27 -13.53 6.47
N GLN A 20 -39.96 -12.52 5.96
CA GLN A 20 -41.11 -12.74 5.07
C GLN A 20 -41.05 -11.75 3.90
N THR A 21 -41.54 -12.19 2.76
CA THR A 21 -41.80 -11.29 1.63
C THR A 21 -42.95 -10.34 1.95
N THR A 22 -43.10 -9.30 1.16
CA THR A 22 -44.21 -8.32 1.30
C THR A 22 -45.58 -8.93 1.13
N ASP A 23 -45.68 -10.08 0.45
CA ASP A 23 -46.93 -10.87 0.30
C ASP A 23 -47.04 -12.03 1.31
N GLY A 24 -46.16 -12.05 2.36
CA GLY A 24 -46.29 -12.94 3.51
C GLY A 24 -45.66 -14.33 3.34
N GLN A 25 -44.91 -14.57 2.29
CA GLN A 25 -44.18 -15.85 2.10
C GLN A 25 -42.96 -15.91 3.01
N GLU A 26 -42.73 -17.05 3.65
CA GLU A 26 -41.53 -17.26 4.49
C GLU A 26 -40.25 -17.21 3.67
N VAL A 27 -39.22 -16.51 4.18
CA VAL A 27 -37.91 -16.40 3.56
C VAL A 27 -36.81 -16.94 4.49
N GLU A 28 -36.05 -17.92 3.99
CA GLU A 28 -34.85 -18.44 4.65
C GLU A 28 -33.62 -18.08 3.81
N VAL A 29 -32.66 -17.32 4.34
CA VAL A 29 -31.42 -16.96 3.67
C VAL A 29 -30.36 -18.01 3.98
N ILE A 30 -30.08 -18.92 3.01
CA ILE A 30 -29.04 -19.95 3.13
C ILE A 30 -27.68 -19.30 2.94
N ASP A 31 -27.51 -18.54 1.82
CA ASP A 31 -26.30 -17.83 1.46
C ASP A 31 -26.68 -16.43 0.95
N PRO A 32 -26.17 -15.34 1.54
CA PRO A 32 -26.49 -13.99 1.09
C PRO A 32 -25.91 -13.65 -0.29
N GLY A 33 -24.99 -14.48 -0.81
CA GLY A 33 -24.30 -14.26 -2.06
C GLY A 33 -23.00 -13.46 -1.93
N LEU A 34 -22.34 -13.25 -3.07
CA LEU A 34 -21.11 -12.50 -3.18
C LEU A 34 -21.43 -11.02 -3.40
N HIS A 35 -21.01 -10.17 -2.46
CA HIS A 35 -21.21 -8.73 -2.55
C HIS A 35 -20.48 -8.16 -3.78
N ASN A 36 -21.23 -7.56 -4.68
CA ASN A 36 -20.74 -6.86 -5.86
C ASN A 36 -20.41 -5.39 -5.50
N ARG A 37 -19.36 -4.86 -6.12
CA ARG A 37 -18.94 -3.45 -5.99
C ARG A 37 -18.81 -2.76 -7.33
N ASN A 38 -19.19 -3.46 -8.39
CA ASN A 38 -19.19 -2.97 -9.76
C ASN A 38 -20.64 -2.80 -10.24
N SER A 39 -20.84 -2.57 -11.51
CA SER A 39 -22.16 -2.52 -12.14
C SER A 39 -22.91 -3.87 -12.02
N GLY A 40 -24.24 -3.82 -12.00
CA GLY A 40 -25.13 -4.97 -11.84
C GLY A 40 -25.58 -5.19 -10.40
N PRO A 41 -26.36 -6.25 -10.13
CA PRO A 41 -26.97 -6.52 -8.83
C PRO A 41 -25.98 -6.56 -7.67
N ASP A 42 -26.41 -6.16 -6.49
CA ASP A 42 -25.59 -5.98 -5.28
C ASP A 42 -24.96 -7.26 -4.74
N PHE A 43 -25.67 -8.37 -4.87
CA PHE A 43 -25.16 -9.68 -4.44
C PHE A 43 -25.40 -10.72 -5.51
N PHE A 44 -24.35 -11.41 -5.93
CA PHE A 44 -24.38 -12.47 -6.90
C PHE A 44 -24.54 -13.85 -6.25
N ASN A 45 -25.27 -14.75 -6.94
CA ASN A 45 -25.41 -16.16 -6.56
C ASN A 45 -25.89 -16.39 -5.12
N ALA A 46 -26.77 -15.55 -4.64
CA ALA A 46 -27.45 -15.77 -3.36
C ALA A 46 -28.31 -17.04 -3.42
N LYS A 47 -28.45 -17.72 -2.26
CA LYS A 47 -29.31 -18.88 -2.11
C LYS A 47 -30.36 -18.57 -1.06
N VAL A 48 -31.59 -18.41 -1.47
CA VAL A 48 -32.73 -18.11 -0.61
C VAL A 48 -33.85 -19.14 -0.84
N LYS A 49 -34.51 -19.55 0.23
CA LYS A 49 -35.78 -20.26 0.11
C LYS A 49 -36.94 -19.30 0.31
N ILE A 50 -37.87 -19.30 -0.62
CA ILE A 50 -39.12 -18.55 -0.51
C ILE A 50 -40.27 -19.56 -0.51
N ASN A 51 -41.05 -19.60 0.56
CA ASN A 51 -42.09 -20.58 0.75
C ASN A 51 -41.64 -22.03 0.52
N GLY A 52 -40.45 -22.39 1.05
CA GLY A 52 -39.83 -23.73 0.92
C GLY A 52 -39.13 -24.01 -0.40
N THR A 53 -39.33 -23.21 -1.43
CA THR A 53 -38.69 -23.36 -2.75
C THR A 53 -37.29 -22.69 -2.76
N LEU A 54 -36.25 -23.44 -3.13
CA LEU A 54 -34.90 -22.90 -3.23
C LEU A 54 -34.73 -22.10 -4.53
N TRP A 55 -34.34 -20.83 -4.38
CA TRP A 55 -33.97 -19.95 -5.46
C TRP A 55 -32.47 -19.67 -5.39
N VAL A 56 -31.81 -19.71 -6.55
CA VAL A 56 -30.41 -19.32 -6.71
C VAL A 56 -30.34 -18.21 -7.76
N GLY A 57 -29.89 -17.04 -7.36
CA GLY A 57 -29.81 -15.88 -8.24
C GLY A 57 -29.22 -14.67 -7.53
N ASN A 58 -29.52 -13.51 -8.05
CA ASN A 58 -28.98 -12.25 -7.51
C ASN A 58 -29.95 -11.61 -6.53
N VAL A 59 -29.41 -10.76 -5.67
CA VAL A 59 -30.20 -9.95 -4.74
C VAL A 59 -29.85 -8.48 -4.96
N GLU A 60 -30.86 -7.64 -5.02
CA GLU A 60 -30.74 -6.19 -5.10
C GLU A 60 -31.26 -5.58 -3.81
N ILE A 61 -30.63 -4.49 -3.35
CA ILE A 61 -30.96 -3.84 -2.07
C ILE A 61 -31.12 -2.34 -2.27
N HIS A 62 -32.23 -1.79 -1.79
CA HIS A 62 -32.51 -0.35 -1.84
C HIS A 62 -33.09 0.18 -0.52
N ASP A 63 -33.03 1.47 -0.33
CA ASP A 63 -33.75 2.14 0.77
C ASP A 63 -35.26 2.03 0.56
N LYS A 64 -35.76 2.19 -0.68
CA LYS A 64 -37.16 2.07 -1.07
C LYS A 64 -37.33 1.20 -2.31
N SER A 65 -38.46 0.52 -2.43
CA SER A 65 -38.75 -0.26 -3.64
C SER A 65 -38.76 0.59 -4.92
N SER A 66 -39.25 1.83 -4.82
CA SER A 66 -39.32 2.77 -5.96
C SER A 66 -37.95 3.12 -6.56
N ASP A 67 -36.84 2.93 -5.81
CA ASP A 67 -35.48 3.18 -6.27
C ASP A 67 -35.10 2.23 -7.41
N TRP A 68 -35.71 1.05 -7.50
CA TRP A 68 -35.60 0.13 -8.63
C TRP A 68 -35.81 0.81 -9.97
N TYR A 69 -36.90 1.60 -10.08
CA TYR A 69 -37.22 2.35 -11.29
C TYR A 69 -36.37 3.61 -11.46
N LEU A 70 -36.00 4.24 -10.35
CA LEU A 70 -35.13 5.42 -10.37
C LEU A 70 -33.75 5.09 -10.94
N HIS A 71 -33.25 3.87 -10.66
CA HIS A 71 -31.98 3.37 -11.17
C HIS A 71 -32.11 2.65 -12.53
N GLY A 72 -33.33 2.51 -13.08
CA GLY A 72 -33.60 1.95 -14.40
C GLY A 72 -33.45 0.45 -14.49
N HIS A 73 -33.55 -0.29 -13.39
CA HIS A 73 -33.39 -1.74 -13.35
C HIS A 73 -34.49 -2.50 -14.10
N ASP A 74 -35.65 -1.87 -14.29
CA ASP A 74 -36.76 -2.37 -15.10
C ASP A 74 -36.49 -2.37 -16.62
N HIS A 75 -35.37 -1.76 -17.05
CA HIS A 75 -34.93 -1.71 -18.43
C HIS A 75 -33.60 -2.44 -18.66
N ASP A 76 -32.95 -2.97 -17.62
CA ASP A 76 -31.65 -3.63 -17.68
C ASP A 76 -31.77 -5.15 -17.55
N GLU A 77 -31.34 -5.88 -18.59
CA GLU A 77 -31.36 -7.34 -18.64
C GLU A 77 -30.50 -8.01 -17.55
N HIS A 78 -29.48 -7.33 -17.03
CA HIS A 78 -28.62 -7.85 -15.96
C HIS A 78 -29.39 -8.10 -14.65
N TYR A 79 -30.55 -7.46 -14.48
CA TYR A 79 -31.43 -7.62 -13.30
C TYR A 79 -32.50 -8.70 -13.48
N ASN A 80 -32.61 -9.33 -14.66
CA ASN A 80 -33.58 -10.41 -14.91
C ASN A 80 -33.31 -11.69 -14.08
N ASN A 81 -32.15 -11.79 -13.43
CA ASN A 81 -31.78 -12.89 -12.54
C ASN A 81 -31.91 -12.53 -11.05
N VAL A 82 -32.52 -11.41 -10.72
CA VAL A 82 -32.80 -11.02 -9.33
C VAL A 82 -33.92 -11.87 -8.77
N VAL A 83 -33.63 -12.65 -7.75
CA VAL A 83 -34.59 -13.59 -7.12
C VAL A 83 -35.25 -12.99 -5.89
N LEU A 84 -34.66 -11.91 -5.33
CA LEU A 84 -35.22 -11.19 -4.17
C LEU A 84 -34.74 -9.73 -4.20
N HIS A 85 -35.67 -8.81 -4.01
CA HIS A 85 -35.41 -7.40 -3.80
C HIS A 85 -35.58 -7.08 -2.32
N VAL A 86 -34.48 -6.70 -1.66
CA VAL A 86 -34.46 -6.37 -0.23
C VAL A 86 -34.57 -4.86 -0.05
N VAL A 87 -35.50 -4.39 0.71
CA VAL A 87 -35.76 -2.95 0.85
C VAL A 87 -35.92 -2.53 2.29
N GLY A 88 -35.61 -1.26 2.58
CA GLY A 88 -35.95 -0.64 3.88
C GLY A 88 -37.45 -0.35 3.99
N VAL A 89 -38.06 0.10 2.90
CA VAL A 89 -39.49 0.41 2.79
C VAL A 89 -40.04 -0.10 1.47
N ALA A 90 -41.03 -0.97 1.52
CA ALA A 90 -41.75 -1.44 0.34
C ALA A 90 -42.90 -0.46 0.02
N ASP A 91 -42.65 0.50 -0.84
CA ASP A 91 -43.60 1.53 -1.26
C ASP A 91 -44.22 1.25 -2.63
N ARG A 92 -43.68 0.26 -3.38
CA ARG A 92 -44.20 -0.09 -4.71
C ARG A 92 -43.73 -1.49 -5.12
N ASP A 93 -44.58 -2.21 -5.89
CA ASP A 93 -44.19 -3.45 -6.56
C ASP A 93 -43.22 -3.14 -7.72
N VAL A 94 -42.24 -4.02 -7.95
CA VAL A 94 -41.25 -3.86 -9.00
C VAL A 94 -41.28 -5.01 -9.98
N GLN A 95 -41.00 -4.68 -11.27
CA GLN A 95 -40.94 -5.61 -12.37
C GLN A 95 -39.57 -5.57 -13.01
N MET A 96 -39.10 -6.73 -13.45
CA MET A 96 -37.91 -6.87 -14.28
C MET A 96 -38.24 -6.42 -15.73
N GLN A 97 -37.19 -6.24 -16.54
CA GLN A 97 -37.29 -6.02 -17.97
C GLN A 97 -38.11 -7.14 -18.67
N SER A 98 -38.02 -8.38 -18.19
CA SER A 98 -38.80 -9.52 -18.64
C SER A 98 -40.30 -9.44 -18.36
N GLY A 99 -40.76 -8.45 -17.58
CA GLY A 99 -42.16 -8.27 -17.14
C GLY A 99 -42.53 -9.08 -15.92
N ASN A 100 -41.67 -9.91 -15.37
CA ASN A 100 -41.93 -10.65 -14.15
C ASN A 100 -41.80 -9.77 -12.92
N PHE A 101 -42.67 -9.96 -11.92
CA PHE A 101 -42.53 -9.31 -10.62
C PHE A 101 -41.39 -9.91 -9.83
N VAL A 102 -40.63 -9.06 -9.14
CA VAL A 102 -39.58 -9.47 -8.22
C VAL A 102 -40.15 -9.66 -6.84
N PRO A 103 -39.97 -10.81 -6.17
CA PRO A 103 -40.30 -10.96 -4.76
C PRO A 103 -39.57 -9.90 -3.94
N GLN A 104 -40.29 -9.22 -3.03
CA GLN A 104 -39.75 -8.17 -2.19
C GLN A 104 -39.76 -8.56 -0.72
N MET A 105 -38.80 -8.09 0.04
CA MET A 105 -38.70 -8.30 1.48
C MET A 105 -38.23 -7.01 2.16
N CYS A 106 -38.94 -6.61 3.23
CA CYS A 106 -38.46 -5.52 4.07
C CYS A 106 -37.41 -6.01 5.07
N LEU A 107 -36.26 -5.36 5.08
CA LEU A 107 -35.21 -5.61 6.06
C LEU A 107 -35.07 -4.40 6.98
N THR A 108 -35.30 -4.62 8.28
CA THR A 108 -35.10 -3.58 9.28
C THR A 108 -33.71 -3.68 9.88
N VAL A 109 -32.95 -2.58 9.82
CA VAL A 109 -31.64 -2.49 10.50
C VAL A 109 -31.90 -2.53 12.01
N PRO A 110 -31.29 -3.48 12.77
CA PRO A 110 -31.41 -3.50 14.22
C PRO A 110 -31.00 -2.16 14.83
N PRO A 111 -31.77 -1.63 15.81
CA PRO A 111 -31.44 -0.34 16.44
C PRO A 111 -30.00 -0.31 16.99
N SER A 112 -29.57 -1.37 17.66
CA SER A 112 -28.17 -1.48 18.17
C SER A 112 -27.13 -1.32 17.08
N VAL A 113 -27.32 -1.91 15.90
CA VAL A 113 -26.38 -1.78 14.77
C VAL A 113 -26.34 -0.34 14.27
N ARG A 114 -27.50 0.30 14.16
CA ARG A 114 -27.61 1.71 13.74
C ARG A 114 -26.92 2.63 14.74
N ASP A 115 -27.26 2.51 16.01
CA ASP A 115 -26.73 3.36 17.08
C ASP A 115 -25.21 3.19 17.23
N ASN A 116 -24.73 1.95 17.19
CA ASN A 116 -23.28 1.65 17.22
C ASN A 116 -22.56 2.23 15.99
N TYR A 117 -23.18 2.18 14.81
CA TYR A 117 -22.56 2.77 13.60
C TYR A 117 -22.52 4.30 13.68
N GLU A 118 -23.59 4.93 14.14
CA GLU A 118 -23.60 6.38 14.35
C GLU A 118 -22.57 6.81 15.41
N GLU A 119 -22.39 6.03 16.48
CA GLU A 119 -21.35 6.27 17.48
C GLU A 119 -19.96 6.22 16.83
N LEU A 120 -19.67 5.21 16.00
CA LEU A 120 -18.38 5.11 15.28
C LEU A 120 -18.11 6.31 14.37
N LEU A 121 -19.17 6.86 13.73
CA LEU A 121 -19.03 8.01 12.85
C LEU A 121 -18.82 9.33 13.60
N ARG A 122 -19.42 9.47 14.78
CA ARG A 122 -19.38 10.70 15.59
C ARG A 122 -18.18 10.77 16.55
N THR A 123 -17.56 9.62 16.84
CA THR A 123 -16.48 9.56 17.82
C THR A 123 -15.23 10.30 17.32
N ASP A 124 -14.79 11.31 18.07
CA ASP A 124 -13.56 12.05 17.80
C ASP A 124 -12.29 11.29 18.22
N SER A 125 -12.42 10.32 19.12
CA SER A 125 -11.32 9.44 19.53
C SER A 125 -10.86 8.57 18.37
N TYR A 126 -9.55 8.34 18.29
CA TYR A 126 -8.98 7.57 17.21
C TYR A 126 -8.16 6.38 17.73
N PRO A 127 -8.41 5.15 17.26
CA PRO A 127 -9.47 4.75 16.32
C PRO A 127 -10.86 4.78 16.99
N PRO A 128 -11.95 5.05 16.26
CA PRO A 128 -13.28 5.15 16.86
C PRO A 128 -13.70 3.94 17.69
N CYS A 129 -13.28 2.75 17.25
CA CYS A 129 -13.56 1.47 17.89
C CYS A 129 -12.59 1.07 19.02
N TYR A 130 -11.74 1.98 19.54
CA TYR A 130 -10.69 1.65 20.51
C TYR A 130 -11.17 0.89 21.75
N ARG A 131 -12.39 1.18 22.21
CA ARG A 131 -12.97 0.57 23.43
C ARG A 131 -13.18 -0.94 23.33
N ILE A 132 -13.39 -1.48 22.10
CA ILE A 132 -13.63 -2.91 21.94
C ILE A 132 -12.34 -3.71 21.85
N ILE A 133 -11.24 -3.10 21.40
CA ILE A 133 -9.99 -3.80 21.08
C ILE A 133 -9.53 -4.73 22.21
N PRO A 134 -9.52 -4.30 23.49
CA PRO A 134 -9.08 -5.17 24.58
C PRO A 134 -9.96 -6.40 24.82
N SER A 135 -11.21 -6.39 24.34
CA SER A 135 -12.15 -7.51 24.49
C SER A 135 -12.16 -8.48 23.30
N LEU A 136 -11.43 -8.17 22.24
CA LEU A 136 -11.37 -9.04 21.07
C LEU A 136 -10.59 -10.33 21.35
N THR A 137 -11.05 -11.42 20.75
CA THR A 137 -10.31 -12.69 20.84
C THR A 137 -8.98 -12.61 20.06
N ARG A 138 -7.97 -13.32 20.53
CA ARG A 138 -6.69 -13.42 19.80
C ARG A 138 -6.87 -13.94 18.37
N LEU A 139 -7.79 -14.88 18.18
CA LEU A 139 -8.10 -15.43 16.84
C LEU A 139 -8.64 -14.35 15.91
N THR A 140 -9.57 -13.52 16.40
CA THR A 140 -10.15 -12.41 15.61
C THR A 140 -9.05 -11.42 15.18
N ILE A 141 -8.20 -11.02 16.13
CA ILE A 141 -7.11 -10.09 15.85
C ILE A 141 -6.13 -10.71 14.84
N HIS A 142 -5.62 -11.90 15.12
CA HIS A 142 -4.60 -12.55 14.28
C HIS A 142 -5.09 -12.78 12.86
N SER A 143 -6.30 -13.32 12.69
CA SER A 143 -6.85 -13.57 11.35
C SER A 143 -7.12 -12.27 10.56
N TRP A 144 -7.46 -11.18 11.26
CA TRP A 144 -7.62 -9.88 10.60
C TRP A 144 -6.27 -9.27 10.21
N MET A 145 -5.26 -9.37 11.09
CA MET A 145 -3.90 -8.93 10.81
C MET A 145 -3.30 -9.64 9.60
N ALA A 146 -3.47 -10.96 9.48
CA ALA A 146 -2.99 -11.72 8.33
C ALA A 146 -3.66 -11.28 7.01
N ALA A 147 -4.97 -11.02 7.03
CA ALA A 147 -5.68 -10.49 5.87
C ALA A 147 -5.17 -9.10 5.46
N LEU A 148 -4.95 -8.21 6.44
CA LEU A 148 -4.44 -6.86 6.22
C LEU A 148 -2.98 -6.84 5.71
N GLN A 149 -2.13 -7.78 6.15
CA GLN A 149 -0.78 -7.96 5.62
C GLN A 149 -0.84 -8.29 4.12
N THR A 150 -1.67 -9.25 3.75
CA THR A 150 -1.86 -9.63 2.34
C THR A 150 -2.38 -8.45 1.51
N GLU A 151 -3.41 -7.78 1.97
CA GLU A 151 -3.96 -6.59 1.30
C GLU A 151 -2.90 -5.48 1.13
N ARG A 152 -2.05 -5.30 2.15
CA ARG A 152 -0.94 -4.33 2.10
C ARG A 152 0.08 -4.68 1.04
N LEU A 153 0.47 -5.93 0.93
CA LEU A 153 1.41 -6.40 -0.10
C LEU A 153 0.80 -6.32 -1.50
N GLU A 154 -0.49 -6.63 -1.65
CA GLU A 154 -1.21 -6.48 -2.92
C GLU A 154 -1.27 -5.02 -3.37
N GLN A 155 -1.56 -4.08 -2.49
CA GLN A 155 -1.51 -2.65 -2.82
C GLN A 155 -0.12 -2.18 -3.27
N LYS A 156 0.93 -2.62 -2.56
CA LYS A 156 2.31 -2.31 -2.95
C LYS A 156 2.67 -2.97 -4.29
N THR A 157 2.14 -4.16 -4.56
CA THR A 157 2.30 -4.85 -5.85
C THR A 157 1.72 -4.06 -7.01
N ILE A 158 0.54 -3.47 -6.85
CA ILE A 158 -0.07 -2.61 -7.89
C ILE A 158 0.86 -1.45 -8.23
N ALA A 159 1.43 -0.78 -7.23
CA ALA A 159 2.36 0.32 -7.44
C ALA A 159 3.67 -0.13 -8.14
N ILE A 160 4.18 -1.32 -7.80
CA ILE A 160 5.36 -1.92 -8.46
C ILE A 160 5.04 -2.28 -9.91
N GLN A 161 3.90 -2.91 -10.18
CA GLN A 161 3.47 -3.27 -11.53
C GLN A 161 3.28 -2.04 -12.43
N GLN A 162 2.80 -0.94 -11.85
CA GLN A 162 2.72 0.33 -12.57
C GLN A 162 4.12 0.82 -12.99
N ARG A 163 5.13 0.76 -12.08
CA ARG A 163 6.52 1.08 -12.43
C ARG A 163 7.09 0.16 -13.50
N VAL A 164 6.82 -1.15 -13.42
CA VAL A 164 7.23 -2.11 -14.45
C VAL A 164 6.65 -1.71 -15.81
N LYS A 165 5.37 -1.36 -15.86
CA LYS A 165 4.70 -0.89 -17.08
C LYS A 165 5.35 0.39 -17.63
N GLU A 166 5.58 1.39 -16.77
CA GLU A 166 6.22 2.66 -17.12
C GLU A 166 7.67 2.48 -17.60
N ALA A 167 8.38 1.47 -17.04
CA ALA A 167 9.73 1.09 -17.44
C ALA A 167 9.78 0.14 -18.65
N GLY A 168 8.70 0.07 -19.46
CA GLY A 168 8.66 -0.78 -20.67
C GLY A 168 8.74 -2.27 -20.39
N GLY A 169 8.33 -2.74 -19.23
CA GLY A 169 8.35 -4.13 -18.80
C GLY A 169 9.60 -4.54 -17.99
N SER A 170 10.51 -3.61 -17.73
CA SER A 170 11.74 -3.88 -16.97
C SER A 170 11.49 -3.98 -15.47
N TRP A 171 11.61 -5.18 -14.92
CA TRP A 171 11.58 -5.42 -13.48
C TRP A 171 12.84 -4.88 -12.77
N GLU A 172 13.97 -4.85 -13.45
CA GLU A 172 15.22 -4.29 -12.92
C GLU A 172 15.09 -2.78 -12.68
N ASP A 173 14.59 -2.03 -13.67
CA ASP A 173 14.35 -0.59 -13.52
C ASP A 173 13.29 -0.30 -12.46
N ALA A 174 12.19 -1.06 -12.42
CA ALA A 174 11.17 -0.92 -11.41
C ALA A 174 11.68 -1.21 -9.99
N TYR A 175 12.58 -2.19 -9.84
CA TYR A 175 13.26 -2.46 -8.57
C TYR A 175 14.15 -1.31 -8.16
N PHE A 176 14.98 -0.81 -9.06
CA PHE A 176 15.86 0.33 -8.78
C PHE A 176 15.07 1.59 -8.41
N GLN A 177 14.00 1.91 -9.13
CA GLN A 177 13.11 3.03 -8.82
C GLN A 177 12.44 2.86 -7.45
N THR A 178 11.98 1.64 -7.12
CA THR A 178 11.37 1.35 -5.82
C THR A 178 12.40 1.47 -4.69
N MET A 179 13.61 0.99 -4.88
CA MET A 179 14.72 1.14 -3.94
C MET A 179 15.07 2.61 -3.74
N ALA A 180 15.27 3.35 -4.80
CA ALA A 180 15.60 4.76 -4.76
C ALA A 180 14.54 5.57 -4.01
N ARG A 181 13.25 5.39 -4.33
CA ARG A 181 12.15 6.02 -3.61
C ARG A 181 12.26 5.83 -2.10
N ASN A 182 12.54 4.61 -1.67
CA ASN A 182 12.62 4.27 -0.24
C ASN A 182 13.93 4.76 0.41
N TYR A 183 15.00 5.00 -0.35
CA TYR A 183 16.20 5.70 0.11
C TYR A 183 15.95 7.17 0.45
N GLY A 184 14.88 7.76 -0.07
CA GLY A 184 14.41 9.09 0.30
C GLY A 184 13.80 9.19 1.70
N PHE A 185 13.55 8.06 2.36
CA PHE A 185 13.02 7.93 3.74
C PHE A 185 11.89 8.94 4.05
N GLY A 186 10.96 9.05 3.12
CA GLY A 186 9.75 9.87 3.20
C GLY A 186 9.91 11.27 2.60
N ILE A 187 10.81 12.12 3.09
CA ILE A 187 10.89 13.53 2.67
C ILE A 187 11.32 13.69 1.21
N ASN A 188 12.29 12.90 0.77
CA ASN A 188 12.80 12.94 -0.60
C ASN A 188 12.37 11.74 -1.44
N GLY A 189 11.35 10.98 -1.02
CA GLY A 189 10.93 9.78 -1.73
C GLY A 189 10.56 10.05 -3.20
N ASP A 190 9.75 11.07 -3.45
CA ASP A 190 9.33 11.43 -4.81
C ASP A 190 10.50 11.96 -5.65
N ALA A 191 11.40 12.75 -5.05
CA ALA A 191 12.60 13.25 -5.74
C ALA A 191 13.57 12.11 -6.11
N PHE A 192 13.75 11.13 -5.21
CA PHE A 192 14.56 9.94 -5.51
C PHE A 192 13.92 9.04 -6.58
N GLU A 193 12.61 8.90 -6.61
CA GLU A 193 11.92 8.15 -7.66
C GLU A 193 12.08 8.85 -9.02
N GLU A 194 11.91 10.17 -9.07
CA GLU A 194 12.12 10.95 -10.28
C GLU A 194 13.58 10.86 -10.75
N TRP A 195 14.53 11.01 -9.83
CA TRP A 195 15.95 10.80 -10.11
C TRP A 195 16.23 9.41 -10.71
N ALA A 196 15.65 8.36 -10.14
CA ALA A 196 15.88 6.99 -10.61
C ALA A 196 15.35 6.76 -12.03
N ARG A 197 14.26 7.44 -12.43
CA ARG A 197 13.77 7.41 -13.82
C ARG A 197 14.74 8.02 -14.82
N HIS A 198 15.55 8.98 -14.37
CA HIS A 198 16.61 9.60 -15.19
C HIS A 198 17.91 8.78 -15.24
N ILE A 199 18.03 7.70 -14.44
CA ILE A 199 19.24 6.86 -14.45
C ILE A 199 19.14 5.81 -15.56
N PRO A 200 20.02 5.89 -16.59
CA PRO A 200 20.04 4.90 -17.66
C PRO A 200 20.82 3.66 -17.20
N LEU A 201 20.17 2.71 -16.51
CA LEU A 201 20.86 1.54 -15.94
C LEU A 201 21.69 0.75 -16.95
N GLN A 202 21.28 0.70 -18.22
CA GLN A 202 22.05 0.07 -19.28
C GLN A 202 23.40 0.81 -19.57
N ALA A 203 23.37 2.15 -19.52
CA ALA A 203 24.60 2.95 -19.72
C ALA A 203 25.50 2.85 -18.48
N VAL A 204 24.93 2.94 -17.28
CA VAL A 204 25.65 2.74 -16.00
C VAL A 204 26.27 1.34 -15.94
N GLY A 205 25.57 0.33 -16.44
CA GLY A 205 26.07 -1.05 -16.53
C GLY A 205 27.35 -1.21 -17.35
N LYS A 206 27.61 -0.34 -18.35
CA LYS A 206 28.84 -0.32 -19.13
C LYS A 206 30.04 0.25 -18.35
N HIS A 207 29.80 0.98 -17.27
CA HIS A 207 30.77 1.60 -16.38
C HIS A 207 30.78 0.97 -14.99
N ARG A 208 30.24 -0.23 -14.86
CA ARG A 208 30.02 -0.96 -13.59
C ARG A 208 31.30 -1.21 -12.79
N ASP A 209 32.47 -1.25 -13.44
CA ASP A 209 33.74 -1.54 -12.79
C ASP A 209 34.49 -0.26 -12.35
N ASP A 210 33.90 0.91 -12.55
CA ASP A 210 34.43 2.20 -12.13
C ASP A 210 33.44 2.95 -11.24
N LEU A 211 33.67 2.90 -9.93
CA LEU A 211 32.85 3.55 -8.93
C LEU A 211 32.76 5.07 -9.14
N PHE A 212 33.85 5.72 -9.58
CA PHE A 212 33.87 7.15 -9.81
C PHE A 212 32.95 7.56 -10.96
N GLN A 213 32.90 6.76 -12.03
CA GLN A 213 32.00 6.99 -13.17
C GLN A 213 30.54 6.75 -12.80
N ILE A 214 30.24 5.71 -11.98
CA ILE A 214 28.91 5.48 -11.46
C ILE A 214 28.46 6.68 -10.62
N GLU A 215 29.33 7.14 -9.73
CA GLU A 215 29.04 8.29 -8.86
C GLU A 215 28.85 9.58 -9.67
N ALA A 216 29.67 9.79 -10.73
CA ALA A 216 29.51 10.91 -11.65
C ALA A 216 28.14 10.91 -12.34
N ILE A 217 27.69 9.77 -12.86
CA ILE A 217 26.34 9.64 -13.46
C ILE A 217 25.27 9.89 -12.40
N PHE A 218 25.38 9.29 -11.23
CA PHE A 218 24.34 9.38 -10.19
C PHE A 218 24.22 10.80 -9.65
N MET A 219 25.31 11.46 -9.28
CA MET A 219 25.31 12.85 -8.81
C MET A 219 24.93 13.85 -9.91
N GLY A 220 25.38 13.57 -11.14
CA GLY A 220 25.08 14.40 -12.30
C GLY A 220 23.60 14.36 -12.66
N GLN A 221 23.03 13.16 -12.78
CA GLN A 221 21.60 13.00 -13.07
C GLN A 221 20.69 13.56 -11.94
N ALA A 222 21.23 13.67 -10.72
CA ALA A 222 20.57 14.35 -9.62
C ALA A 222 20.60 15.90 -9.73
N GLY A 223 21.28 16.46 -10.73
CA GLY A 223 21.50 17.89 -10.87
C GLY A 223 22.46 18.49 -9.83
N LEU A 224 23.12 17.67 -9.02
CA LEU A 224 23.94 18.12 -7.88
C LEU A 224 25.36 18.53 -8.28
N LEU A 225 25.75 18.37 -9.56
CA LEU A 225 27.06 18.78 -10.09
C LEU A 225 27.02 20.17 -10.74
N GLU A 226 25.88 20.86 -10.72
CA GLU A 226 25.80 22.26 -11.09
C GLU A 226 26.27 23.15 -9.92
N LEU A 227 27.05 24.17 -10.20
CA LEU A 227 27.62 25.02 -9.14
C LEU A 227 26.54 25.75 -8.31
N ASN A 228 25.43 26.10 -8.93
CA ASN A 228 24.28 26.70 -8.25
C ASN A 228 23.52 25.73 -7.31
N ALA A 229 23.74 24.43 -7.44
CA ALA A 229 23.21 23.43 -6.52
C ALA A 229 24.07 23.33 -5.23
N VAL A 230 25.29 23.83 -5.26
CA VAL A 230 26.17 23.92 -4.07
C VAL A 230 25.83 25.20 -3.32
N PRO A 231 25.59 25.15 -1.99
CA PRO A 231 25.34 26.36 -1.20
C PRO A 231 26.46 27.38 -1.39
N GLU A 232 26.14 28.65 -1.59
CA GLU A 232 27.07 29.73 -1.96
C GLU A 232 28.31 29.78 -1.08
N ARG A 233 28.14 29.60 0.23
CA ARG A 233 29.25 29.59 1.22
C ARG A 233 30.27 28.47 1.00
N TYR A 234 29.93 27.40 0.28
CA TYR A 234 30.78 26.24 0.03
C TYR A 234 31.27 26.14 -1.41
N GLN A 235 30.82 27.01 -2.32
CA GLN A 235 31.19 26.93 -3.75
C GLN A 235 32.69 27.09 -3.97
N LYS A 236 33.34 28.02 -3.25
CA LYS A 236 34.78 28.24 -3.35
C LYS A 236 35.57 27.02 -2.92
N ASP A 237 35.17 26.39 -1.81
CA ASP A 237 35.86 25.22 -1.28
C ASP A 237 35.63 24.01 -2.17
N ALA A 238 34.43 23.78 -2.68
CA ALA A 238 34.11 22.73 -3.64
C ALA A 238 34.96 22.84 -4.92
N LEU A 239 35.20 24.05 -5.42
CA LEU A 239 36.06 24.27 -6.58
C LEU A 239 37.56 24.03 -6.26
N ASN A 240 38.00 24.35 -5.03
CA ASN A 240 39.40 24.20 -4.61
C ASN A 240 39.76 22.75 -4.27
N GLU A 241 38.86 21.95 -3.72
CA GLU A 241 39.11 20.54 -3.34
C GLU A 241 39.37 19.62 -4.55
N GLY A 242 38.96 20.05 -5.73
CA GLY A 242 39.21 19.32 -6.99
C GLY A 242 38.33 18.08 -7.19
N TYR A 243 37.72 17.50 -6.17
CA TYR A 243 36.83 16.35 -6.31
C TYR A 243 35.56 16.71 -7.08
N PHE A 244 34.89 17.78 -6.70
CA PHE A 244 33.71 18.31 -7.39
C PHE A 244 33.98 18.57 -8.88
N VAL A 245 35.12 19.22 -9.17
CA VAL A 245 35.49 19.56 -10.55
C VAL A 245 35.73 18.30 -11.38
N LYS A 246 36.46 17.32 -10.81
CA LYS A 246 36.75 16.05 -11.50
C LYS A 246 35.44 15.28 -11.78
N LEU A 247 34.60 15.18 -10.79
CA LEU A 247 33.30 14.45 -10.90
C LEU A 247 32.38 15.12 -11.93
N ARG A 248 32.32 16.45 -11.93
CA ARG A 248 31.58 17.25 -12.91
C ARG A 248 32.09 17.04 -14.34
N ASN A 249 33.40 17.09 -14.54
CA ASN A 249 34.01 16.88 -15.86
C ASN A 249 33.73 15.46 -16.37
N GLU A 250 33.86 14.46 -15.51
CA GLU A 250 33.53 13.07 -15.86
C GLU A 250 32.07 12.93 -16.23
N TYR A 251 31.18 13.52 -15.46
CA TYR A 251 29.74 13.53 -15.79
C TYR A 251 29.47 14.20 -17.13
N GLN A 252 30.07 15.37 -17.42
CA GLN A 252 29.86 16.09 -18.69
C GLN A 252 30.27 15.21 -19.88
N TYR A 253 31.39 14.48 -19.78
CA TYR A 253 31.81 13.52 -20.79
C TYR A 253 30.78 12.39 -20.97
N LEU A 254 30.35 11.77 -19.86
CA LEU A 254 29.40 10.68 -19.89
C LEU A 254 28.01 11.14 -20.34
N ALA A 255 27.58 12.32 -19.93
CA ALA A 255 26.33 12.93 -20.35
C ALA A 255 26.29 13.18 -21.87
N HIS A 256 27.40 13.69 -22.44
CA HIS A 256 27.52 13.80 -23.89
C HIS A 256 27.50 12.44 -24.59
N LYS A 257 28.25 11.46 -24.07
CA LYS A 257 28.37 10.10 -24.65
C LYS A 257 27.00 9.38 -24.68
N PHE A 258 26.15 9.56 -23.68
CA PHE A 258 24.89 8.85 -23.52
C PHE A 258 23.65 9.73 -23.70
N SER A 259 23.84 11.00 -24.08
CA SER A 259 22.75 12.00 -24.25
C SER A 259 21.89 12.13 -22.99
N LEU A 260 22.57 12.25 -21.81
CA LEU A 260 21.88 12.33 -20.53
C LEU A 260 21.42 13.76 -20.23
N THR A 261 20.26 13.86 -19.60
CA THR A 261 19.70 15.14 -19.12
C THR A 261 19.43 15.00 -17.63
N PRO A 262 20.03 15.87 -16.76
CA PRO A 262 19.79 15.81 -15.33
C PRO A 262 18.38 16.25 -14.95
N MET A 263 17.90 15.78 -13.81
CA MET A 263 16.71 16.35 -13.20
C MET A 263 16.99 17.73 -12.58
N ASP A 264 15.94 18.47 -12.27
CA ASP A 264 16.05 19.75 -11.56
C ASP A 264 16.47 19.53 -10.09
N ALA A 265 17.63 20.09 -9.70
CA ALA A 265 18.14 20.01 -8.34
C ALA A 265 17.23 20.66 -7.28
N GLN A 266 16.31 21.54 -7.66
CA GLN A 266 15.36 22.19 -6.74
C GLN A 266 14.35 21.20 -6.15
N LEU A 267 14.17 20.02 -6.75
CA LEU A 267 13.31 18.97 -6.21
C LEU A 267 13.84 18.38 -4.90
N TRP A 268 15.15 18.52 -4.63
CA TRP A 268 15.75 18.01 -3.41
C TRP A 268 15.44 18.89 -2.21
N ARG A 269 14.99 18.26 -1.12
CA ARG A 269 14.69 18.91 0.16
C ARG A 269 15.79 18.62 1.16
N PHE A 270 16.40 19.67 1.73
CA PHE A 270 17.44 19.60 2.76
C PHE A 270 16.94 20.04 4.14
N LEU A 271 15.94 20.92 4.16
CA LEU A 271 15.39 21.47 5.39
C LEU A 271 14.77 20.37 6.26
N ARG A 272 15.07 20.41 7.57
CA ARG A 272 14.61 19.43 8.57
C ARG A 272 15.17 18.01 8.39
N LEU A 273 16.19 17.81 7.56
CA LEU A 273 16.92 16.56 7.47
C LEU A 273 18.19 16.61 8.32
N ARG A 274 18.49 15.47 8.96
CA ARG A 274 19.84 15.26 9.52
C ARG A 274 20.82 15.13 8.36
N PRO A 275 22.07 15.68 8.45
CA PRO A 275 23.02 15.63 7.33
C PRO A 275 23.28 14.23 6.76
N GLN A 276 23.25 13.19 7.60
CA GLN A 276 23.39 11.78 7.17
C GLN A 276 22.28 11.32 6.21
N ASN A 277 21.17 12.05 6.12
CA ASN A 277 20.05 11.77 5.23
C ASN A 277 20.02 12.71 4.01
N PHE A 278 21.05 13.53 3.81
CA PHE A 278 21.13 14.39 2.64
C PHE A 278 21.18 13.57 1.36
N PRO A 279 20.59 14.06 0.26
CA PRO A 279 20.59 13.39 -1.03
C PRO A 279 21.99 12.92 -1.45
N HIS A 280 23.02 13.77 -1.29
CA HIS A 280 24.42 13.42 -1.60
C HIS A 280 24.87 12.13 -0.93
N ILE A 281 24.61 11.99 0.38
CA ILE A 281 25.00 10.80 1.14
C ILE A 281 24.25 9.57 0.67
N ARG A 282 22.95 9.70 0.43
CA ARG A 282 22.10 8.60 -0.03
C ARG A 282 22.43 8.15 -1.45
N ILE A 283 22.75 9.11 -2.33
CA ILE A 283 23.19 8.82 -3.70
C ILE A 283 24.57 8.14 -3.68
N ALA A 284 25.53 8.60 -2.87
CA ALA A 284 26.84 7.97 -2.71
C ALA A 284 26.72 6.52 -2.19
N GLN A 285 25.82 6.28 -1.23
CA GLN A 285 25.50 4.93 -0.74
C GLN A 285 24.94 4.04 -1.85
N LEU A 286 23.99 4.56 -2.65
CA LEU A 286 23.42 3.82 -3.79
C LEU A 286 24.45 3.55 -4.88
N ALA A 287 25.34 4.51 -5.18
CA ALA A 287 26.43 4.33 -6.13
C ALA A 287 27.37 3.17 -5.71
N ASN A 288 27.74 3.15 -4.42
CA ASN A 288 28.57 2.08 -3.88
C ASN A 288 27.83 0.73 -3.87
N LEU A 289 26.55 0.71 -3.52
CA LEU A 289 25.73 -0.50 -3.56
C LEU A 289 25.62 -1.07 -4.98
N TYR A 290 25.44 -0.19 -5.97
CA TYR A 290 25.39 -0.57 -7.38
C TYR A 290 26.76 -1.10 -7.87
N TYR A 291 27.85 -0.43 -7.51
CA TYR A 291 29.21 -0.87 -7.81
C TYR A 291 29.51 -2.26 -7.25
N GLN A 292 29.06 -2.56 -6.03
CA GLN A 292 29.20 -3.86 -5.39
C GLN A 292 28.28 -4.95 -5.99
N ARG A 293 27.49 -4.64 -7.00
CA ARG A 293 26.49 -5.53 -7.64
C ARG A 293 25.37 -6.00 -6.71
N LYS A 294 25.08 -5.21 -5.68
CA LYS A 294 24.06 -5.51 -4.67
C LYS A 294 22.72 -4.80 -4.92
N ALA A 295 22.68 -3.83 -5.83
CA ALA A 295 21.47 -3.04 -6.11
C ALA A 295 20.57 -3.65 -7.20
N GLY A 296 20.88 -4.83 -7.73
CA GLY A 296 20.11 -5.50 -8.79
C GLY A 296 19.02 -6.43 -8.26
N LEU A 297 17.97 -6.64 -9.05
CA LEU A 297 16.90 -7.56 -8.72
C LEU A 297 17.38 -8.99 -8.50
N SER A 298 18.35 -9.47 -9.29
CA SER A 298 18.94 -10.80 -9.11
C SER A 298 19.54 -10.98 -7.72
N ALA A 299 20.27 -9.98 -7.21
CA ALA A 299 20.84 -10.02 -5.87
C ALA A 299 19.75 -10.17 -4.78
N LEU A 300 18.61 -9.49 -4.96
CA LEU A 300 17.46 -9.65 -4.07
C LEU A 300 16.85 -11.06 -4.15
N LEU A 301 16.67 -11.61 -5.35
CA LEU A 301 16.08 -12.94 -5.54
C LEU A 301 16.96 -14.07 -4.98
N ASP A 302 18.26 -13.86 -4.93
CA ASP A 302 19.25 -14.81 -4.36
C ASP A 302 19.25 -14.81 -2.82
N CYS A 303 18.77 -13.73 -2.16
CA CYS A 303 18.64 -13.69 -0.71
C CYS A 303 17.61 -14.70 -0.21
N GLN A 304 18.01 -15.59 0.70
CA GLN A 304 17.12 -16.63 1.23
C GLN A 304 16.43 -16.23 2.54
N ASP A 305 17.01 -15.30 3.29
CA ASP A 305 16.57 -14.91 4.63
C ASP A 305 16.83 -13.40 4.91
N MET A 306 16.40 -12.97 6.09
CA MET A 306 16.60 -11.61 6.58
C MET A 306 18.09 -11.24 6.68
N VAL A 307 18.99 -12.18 7.03
CA VAL A 307 20.40 -11.90 7.26
C VAL A 307 21.09 -11.60 5.93
N SER A 308 20.94 -12.48 4.95
CA SER A 308 21.48 -12.29 3.59
C SER A 308 20.95 -11.02 2.93
N MET A 309 19.68 -10.69 3.18
CA MET A 309 19.08 -9.44 2.68
C MET A 309 19.66 -8.19 3.36
N ALA A 310 19.91 -8.24 4.67
CA ALA A 310 20.57 -7.14 5.39
C ALA A 310 22.02 -6.95 4.93
N GLU A 311 22.74 -8.02 4.68
CA GLU A 311 24.10 -7.99 4.13
C GLU A 311 24.12 -7.44 2.71
N MET A 312 23.16 -7.82 1.86
CA MET A 312 22.98 -7.26 0.53
C MET A 312 22.80 -5.73 0.58
N LEU A 313 21.96 -5.23 1.50
CA LEU A 313 21.69 -3.79 1.65
C LEU A 313 22.80 -3.02 2.39
N SER A 314 23.73 -3.72 3.02
CA SER A 314 24.82 -3.09 3.78
C SER A 314 25.76 -2.35 2.83
N THR A 315 25.89 -1.03 3.05
CA THR A 315 26.72 -0.15 2.24
C THR A 315 27.25 1.02 3.07
N GLN A 316 28.27 1.67 2.55
CA GLN A 316 28.87 2.88 3.08
C GLN A 316 29.08 3.90 1.95
N VAL A 317 29.47 5.11 2.29
CA VAL A 317 29.83 6.13 1.29
C VAL A 317 31.23 5.92 0.74
N THR A 318 31.52 6.55 -0.39
CA THR A 318 32.85 6.64 -0.99
C THR A 318 33.78 7.56 -0.17
N PRO A 319 35.10 7.50 -0.31
CA PRO A 319 36.08 8.19 0.56
C PRO A 319 35.83 9.70 0.73
N TYR A 320 35.46 10.41 -0.32
CA TYR A 320 35.17 11.83 -0.24
C TYR A 320 34.03 12.12 0.75
N TRP A 321 32.96 11.35 0.66
CA TRP A 321 31.78 11.54 1.50
C TRP A 321 31.97 11.11 2.96
N GLU A 322 33.08 10.47 3.30
CA GLU A 322 33.41 10.21 4.70
C GLU A 322 33.63 11.51 5.48
N THR A 323 34.15 12.54 4.82
CA THR A 323 34.44 13.85 5.40
C THR A 323 33.50 14.97 4.94
N HIS A 324 32.52 14.69 4.06
CA HIS A 324 31.62 15.70 3.52
C HIS A 324 30.16 15.28 3.62
N TYR A 325 29.26 16.24 3.77
CA TYR A 325 27.81 16.06 3.67
C TYR A 325 27.22 16.73 2.41
N THR A 326 27.89 17.76 1.90
CA THR A 326 27.69 18.41 0.61
C THR A 326 29.04 18.77 0.05
N PHE A 327 29.13 19.09 -1.23
CA PHE A 327 30.38 19.53 -1.82
C PHE A 327 30.95 20.75 -1.09
N GLY A 328 32.24 20.76 -0.78
CA GLY A 328 32.94 21.83 -0.09
C GLY A 328 32.61 22.00 1.41
N SER A 329 31.81 21.13 1.98
CA SER A 329 31.43 21.19 3.40
C SER A 329 32.14 20.12 4.20
N GLU A 330 33.38 20.38 4.60
CA GLU A 330 34.19 19.44 5.38
C GLU A 330 33.59 19.17 6.77
N SER A 331 33.67 17.94 7.23
CA SER A 331 33.17 17.44 8.50
C SER A 331 34.12 16.39 9.10
N PHE A 332 33.90 16.00 10.35
CA PHE A 332 34.63 14.87 10.92
C PHE A 332 34.43 13.59 10.10
N ARG A 333 35.51 12.83 9.97
CA ARG A 333 35.51 11.56 9.21
C ARG A 333 34.57 10.55 9.82
N ASN A 334 33.68 10.01 8.99
CA ASN A 334 32.72 8.97 9.35
C ASN A 334 32.36 8.17 8.09
N ALA A 335 32.40 6.85 8.16
CA ALA A 335 32.07 5.97 7.04
C ALA A 335 30.61 6.05 6.58
N LYS A 336 29.74 6.69 7.36
CA LYS A 336 28.31 6.93 7.05
C LYS A 336 27.60 5.70 6.50
N HIS A 337 27.73 4.57 7.22
CA HIS A 337 27.00 3.34 6.90
C HIS A 337 25.49 3.56 6.96
N LEU A 338 24.75 2.75 6.20
CA LEU A 338 23.32 2.60 6.45
C LEU A 338 23.11 2.01 7.85
N SER A 339 22.29 2.69 8.66
CA SER A 339 21.96 2.18 9.98
C SER A 339 21.11 0.90 9.90
N PRO A 340 21.17 0.01 10.89
CA PRO A 340 20.28 -1.16 10.95
C PRO A 340 18.81 -0.80 10.83
N PHE A 341 18.40 0.33 11.40
CA PHE A 341 17.04 0.86 11.27
C PHE A 341 16.69 1.21 9.81
N SER A 342 17.60 1.87 9.08
CA SER A 342 17.41 2.17 7.66
C SER A 342 17.35 0.91 6.80
N ILE A 343 18.18 -0.08 7.08
CA ILE A 343 18.18 -1.38 6.42
C ILE A 343 16.83 -2.08 6.62
N ASN A 344 16.32 -2.13 7.86
CA ASN A 344 15.00 -2.70 8.15
C ASN A 344 13.89 -2.00 7.37
N LEU A 345 13.90 -0.66 7.30
CA LEU A 345 12.90 0.08 6.51
C LEU A 345 12.99 -0.23 5.01
N LEU A 346 14.18 -0.42 4.47
CA LEU A 346 14.37 -0.82 3.07
C LEU A 346 13.89 -2.25 2.84
N MET A 347 14.14 -3.18 3.75
CA MET A 347 13.60 -4.53 3.66
C MET A 347 12.07 -4.53 3.64
N ILE A 348 11.44 -3.84 4.60
CA ILE A 348 9.97 -3.77 4.72
C ILE A 348 9.31 -3.07 3.52
N ASN A 349 9.94 -2.01 2.99
CA ASN A 349 9.27 -1.15 2.01
C ASN A 349 9.75 -1.36 0.56
N THR A 350 10.87 -2.07 0.36
CA THR A 350 11.45 -2.36 -0.97
C THR A 350 11.53 -3.85 -1.23
N CYS A 351 12.33 -4.57 -0.44
CA CYS A 351 12.68 -5.96 -0.73
C CYS A 351 11.49 -6.89 -0.63
N VAL A 352 10.79 -6.86 0.49
CA VAL A 352 9.61 -7.71 0.73
C VAL A 352 8.50 -7.48 -0.29
N PRO A 353 8.05 -6.23 -0.57
CA PRO A 353 7.06 -5.99 -1.60
C PRO A 353 7.50 -6.41 -3.00
N MET A 354 8.79 -6.27 -3.32
CA MET A 354 9.33 -6.70 -4.61
C MET A 354 9.35 -8.21 -4.75
N LEU A 355 9.76 -8.95 -3.70
CA LEU A 355 9.69 -10.42 -3.68
C LEU A 355 8.26 -10.90 -3.91
N PHE A 356 7.31 -10.33 -3.19
CA PHE A 356 5.90 -10.69 -3.32
C PHE A 356 5.37 -10.37 -4.71
N ALA A 357 5.60 -9.15 -5.23
CA ALA A 357 5.14 -8.73 -6.54
C ALA A 357 5.74 -9.58 -7.68
N TYR A 358 7.04 -9.85 -7.61
CA TYR A 358 7.72 -10.69 -8.60
C TYR A 358 7.30 -12.16 -8.49
N GLY A 359 7.10 -12.67 -7.27
CA GLY A 359 6.56 -14.01 -7.01
C GLY A 359 5.17 -14.21 -7.64
N ARG A 360 4.27 -13.24 -7.45
CA ARG A 360 2.93 -13.23 -8.08
C ARG A 360 3.01 -13.19 -9.61
N HIS A 361 3.86 -12.33 -10.15
CA HIS A 361 4.04 -12.21 -11.60
C HIS A 361 4.61 -13.48 -12.24
N SER A 362 5.63 -14.07 -11.62
CA SER A 362 6.34 -15.25 -12.15
C SER A 362 5.73 -16.58 -11.71
N MET A 363 4.57 -16.57 -11.01
CA MET A 363 3.91 -17.74 -10.42
C MET A 363 4.83 -18.58 -9.53
N LYS A 364 5.72 -17.92 -8.78
CA LYS A 364 6.66 -18.55 -7.83
C LYS A 364 6.18 -18.31 -6.40
N GLU A 365 5.31 -19.20 -5.90
CA GLU A 365 4.72 -19.13 -4.56
C GLU A 365 5.77 -19.03 -3.45
N ALA A 366 6.88 -19.76 -3.57
CA ALA A 366 7.99 -19.70 -2.62
C ALA A 366 8.58 -18.30 -2.41
N LEU A 367 8.48 -17.39 -3.39
CA LEU A 367 8.91 -15.99 -3.20
C LEU A 367 7.88 -15.19 -2.39
N CYS A 368 6.60 -15.51 -2.55
CA CYS A 368 5.53 -14.91 -1.75
C CYS A 368 5.63 -15.35 -0.30
N ASP A 369 5.81 -16.64 -0.05
CA ASP A 369 5.99 -17.21 1.29
C ASP A 369 7.20 -16.59 1.99
N ARG A 370 8.34 -16.51 1.28
CA ARG A 370 9.55 -15.84 1.79
C ARG A 370 9.30 -14.38 2.17
N ALA A 371 8.48 -13.66 1.42
CA ALA A 371 8.14 -12.27 1.73
C ALA A 371 7.40 -12.17 3.08
N PHE A 372 6.45 -13.07 3.35
CA PHE A 372 5.77 -13.15 4.66
C PHE A 372 6.72 -13.57 5.78
N ASP A 373 7.53 -14.62 5.57
CA ASP A 373 8.49 -15.11 6.56
C ASP A 373 9.46 -14.01 7.01
N ILE A 374 9.95 -13.20 6.06
CA ILE A 374 10.83 -12.07 6.37
C ILE A 374 10.09 -11.00 7.18
N LEU A 375 8.83 -10.69 6.84
CA LEU A 375 8.04 -9.72 7.62
C LEU A 375 7.83 -10.17 9.06
N GLU A 376 7.64 -11.44 9.30
CA GLU A 376 7.47 -11.98 10.65
C GLU A 376 8.78 -11.97 11.47
N GLN A 377 9.93 -12.11 10.82
CA GLN A 377 11.25 -12.07 11.48
C GLN A 377 11.72 -10.64 11.77
N LEU A 378 11.30 -9.66 10.96
CA LEU A 378 11.70 -8.27 11.11
C LEU A 378 10.98 -7.62 12.32
N LYS A 379 11.71 -6.76 13.05
CA LYS A 379 11.13 -5.98 14.15
C LYS A 379 10.06 -5.03 13.64
N ALA A 380 9.00 -4.87 14.43
CA ALA A 380 7.96 -3.89 14.18
C ALA A 380 8.52 -2.47 14.00
N GLU A 381 7.90 -1.72 13.12
CA GLU A 381 8.21 -0.29 12.95
C GLU A 381 7.85 0.48 14.23
N ASN A 382 8.62 1.51 14.54
CA ASN A 382 8.36 2.41 15.67
C ASN A 382 7.97 3.80 15.15
N ASN A 383 6.70 4.00 14.91
CA ASN A 383 6.13 5.25 14.47
C ASN A 383 4.85 5.60 15.28
N ASN A 384 4.30 6.78 15.07
CA ASN A 384 3.12 7.25 15.80
C ASN A 384 1.90 6.33 15.62
N ILE A 385 1.76 5.73 14.43
CA ILE A 385 0.64 4.81 14.13
C ILE A 385 0.74 3.58 15.03
N ILE A 386 1.92 2.98 15.11
CA ILE A 386 2.12 1.76 15.89
C ILE A 386 2.00 2.04 17.38
N ARG A 387 2.49 3.19 17.85
CA ARG A 387 2.32 3.58 19.27
C ARG A 387 0.84 3.71 19.63
N MET A 388 0.06 4.39 18.81
CA MET A 388 -1.38 4.52 19.00
C MET A 388 -2.08 3.14 19.12
N TRP A 389 -1.75 2.18 18.24
CA TRP A 389 -2.34 0.85 18.29
C TRP A 389 -1.93 0.06 19.55
N LYS A 390 -0.69 0.21 20.00
CA LYS A 390 -0.22 -0.37 21.27
C LYS A 390 -0.96 0.23 22.48
N GLU A 391 -1.22 1.53 22.47
CA GLU A 391 -2.02 2.22 23.48
C GLU A 391 -3.47 1.70 23.51
N CYS A 392 -4.01 1.26 22.38
CA CYS A 392 -5.31 0.61 22.29
C CYS A 392 -5.30 -0.85 22.78
N GLY A 393 -4.15 -1.41 23.16
CA GLY A 393 -4.02 -2.77 23.69
C GLY A 393 -3.67 -3.85 22.67
N LEU A 394 -3.27 -3.50 21.44
CA LEU A 394 -2.77 -4.48 20.47
C LEU A 394 -1.31 -4.81 20.73
N ASP A 395 -0.99 -6.09 20.72
CA ASP A 395 0.39 -6.57 20.71
C ASP A 395 0.96 -6.46 19.29
N VAL A 396 2.14 -5.87 19.16
CA VAL A 396 2.80 -5.61 17.88
C VAL A 396 4.26 -6.00 18.01
N GLN A 397 4.64 -7.13 17.46
CA GLN A 397 5.96 -7.72 17.60
C GLN A 397 6.76 -7.67 16.29
N SER A 398 6.12 -7.97 15.17
CA SER A 398 6.75 -8.11 13.86
C SER A 398 6.51 -6.91 12.93
N ALA A 399 7.30 -6.83 11.87
CA ALA A 399 7.03 -5.89 10.78
C ALA A 399 5.73 -6.22 10.06
N GLY A 400 5.34 -7.49 10.02
CA GLY A 400 4.05 -7.93 9.52
C GLY A 400 2.90 -7.27 10.26
N ASP A 401 2.93 -7.31 11.61
CA ASP A 401 1.96 -6.63 12.45
C ASP A 401 1.91 -5.12 12.16
N SER A 402 3.09 -4.48 12.09
CA SER A 402 3.13 -3.03 11.87
C SER A 402 2.59 -2.64 10.48
N GLN A 403 2.87 -3.42 9.44
CA GLN A 403 2.34 -3.17 8.10
C GLN A 403 0.82 -3.42 8.02
N ALA A 404 0.29 -4.43 8.71
CA ALA A 404 -1.15 -4.67 8.84
C ALA A 404 -1.86 -3.50 9.53
N LEU A 405 -1.30 -2.98 10.61
CA LEU A 405 -1.88 -1.86 11.36
C LEU A 405 -1.79 -0.53 10.60
N ILE A 406 -0.75 -0.33 9.80
CA ILE A 406 -0.68 0.81 8.87
C ILE A 406 -1.77 0.69 7.81
N GLN A 407 -2.02 -0.51 7.29
CA GLN A 407 -3.11 -0.79 6.34
C GLN A 407 -4.46 -0.49 6.98
N LEU A 408 -4.72 -1.04 8.16
CA LEU A 408 -5.94 -0.82 8.91
C LEU A 408 -6.22 0.67 9.11
N LYS A 409 -5.19 1.43 9.51
CA LYS A 409 -5.36 2.87 9.68
C LYS A 409 -5.72 3.56 8.36
N LYS A 410 -4.90 3.38 7.34
CA LYS A 410 -4.99 4.16 6.10
C LYS A 410 -6.23 3.83 5.27
N GLU A 411 -6.56 2.54 5.16
CA GLU A 411 -7.59 2.07 4.24
C GLU A 411 -8.96 1.89 4.91
N TYR A 412 -8.99 1.77 6.23
CA TYR A 412 -10.24 1.57 6.96
C TYR A 412 -10.55 2.73 7.90
N CYS A 413 -9.67 3.04 8.84
CA CYS A 413 -9.99 4.03 9.87
C CYS A 413 -10.01 5.46 9.32
N ASP A 414 -9.00 5.87 8.55
CA ASP A 414 -8.94 7.22 7.97
C ASP A 414 -10.07 7.47 6.95
N LYS A 415 -10.53 6.40 6.30
CA LYS A 415 -11.64 6.44 5.32
C LYS A 415 -13.01 6.13 5.94
N ARG A 416 -13.10 5.90 7.25
CA ARG A 416 -14.34 5.52 7.97
C ARG A 416 -15.02 4.27 7.40
N GLU A 417 -14.26 3.32 6.84
CA GLU A 417 -14.74 2.06 6.26
C GLU A 417 -15.06 1.00 7.34
N CYS A 418 -15.76 1.41 8.40
CA CYS A 418 -16.07 0.56 9.56
C CYS A 418 -16.93 -0.65 9.18
N LEU A 419 -17.82 -0.50 8.19
CA LEU A 419 -18.68 -1.59 7.68
C LEU A 419 -17.91 -2.69 6.94
N ARG A 420 -16.66 -2.42 6.52
CA ARG A 420 -15.76 -3.37 5.86
C ARG A 420 -14.71 -3.95 6.80
N CYS A 421 -14.62 -3.40 8.01
CA CYS A 421 -13.61 -3.74 8.99
C CYS A 421 -14.08 -4.86 9.91
N ARG A 422 -13.22 -5.87 10.15
CA ARG A 422 -13.56 -6.97 11.07
C ARG A 422 -13.69 -6.49 12.52
N ILE A 423 -12.89 -5.51 12.95
CA ILE A 423 -13.06 -4.87 14.26
C ILE A 423 -14.37 -4.08 14.30
N GLY A 424 -14.72 -3.39 13.21
CA GLY A 424 -16.00 -2.72 13.03
C GLY A 424 -17.17 -3.69 13.17
N TYR A 425 -17.07 -4.88 12.55
CA TYR A 425 -18.10 -5.92 12.71
C TYR A 425 -18.28 -6.32 14.17
N GLU A 426 -17.20 -6.57 14.90
CA GLU A 426 -17.28 -6.91 16.33
C GLU A 426 -17.88 -5.77 17.17
N TYR A 427 -17.68 -4.51 16.77
CA TYR A 427 -18.27 -3.36 17.40
C TYR A 427 -19.78 -3.27 17.12
N LEU A 428 -20.19 -3.44 15.86
CA LEU A 428 -21.57 -3.23 15.42
C LEU A 428 -22.54 -4.30 15.93
N LYS A 429 -22.07 -5.53 16.15
CA LYS A 429 -22.93 -6.62 16.66
C LYS A 429 -23.17 -6.59 18.17
N ARG A 430 -22.61 -5.62 18.89
CA ARG A 430 -22.91 -5.44 20.32
C ARG A 430 -24.38 -5.10 20.53
N SER A 431 -24.99 -5.77 21.47
CA SER A 431 -26.34 -5.50 21.96
C SER A 431 -26.32 -4.44 23.07
#